data_5f85111c25ed1d04a599bddb9dc22b97
#
_entry.id   5f85111c25ed1d04a599bddb9dc22b97
#
_cell.length_a   1.000
_cell.length_b   1.000
_cell.length_c   1.000
_cell.angle_alpha   90.00
_cell.angle_beta   90.00
_cell.angle_gamma   90.00
#
_symmetry.space_group_name_H-M   'P 1'
#
loop_
_entity.id
_entity.type
_entity.pdbx_description
1 polymer ?
#
loop_
_entity_poly.entity_id
_entity_poly.type
_entity_poly.pdbx_seq_one_letter_code
_entity_poly.pdbx_strand_id
1 'polypeptide(L)'
;MDFEEARPFMEKNHRGVITTYQRNGAMHTSIVVCGAYRGNAAFVIVYGNSAKTRNLRRDPRCTVMAVDNDWRTYAVVEGQAQLLDYRNTPA
;
A
#
# COMPACT_ATOMS: atom_id res chain seq x y z
N MET A 1 -1.95 0.19 -14.10
CA MET A 1 -0.55 -0.27 -14.22
C MET A 1 -0.40 -1.53 -13.39
N ASP A 2 0.13 -2.59 -13.95
CA ASP A 2 0.37 -3.78 -13.15
C ASP A 2 1.67 -3.62 -12.33
N PHE A 3 1.89 -4.52 -11.39
CA PHE A 3 3.01 -4.38 -10.48
C PHE A 3 4.35 -4.56 -11.20
N GLU A 4 4.43 -5.41 -12.22
CA GLU A 4 5.70 -5.62 -12.91
C GLU A 4 6.20 -4.33 -13.58
N GLU A 5 5.29 -3.52 -14.11
CA GLU A 5 5.66 -2.22 -14.67
C GLU A 5 6.07 -1.23 -13.57
N ALA A 6 5.39 -1.28 -12.43
CA ALA A 6 5.61 -0.35 -11.33
C ALA A 6 6.80 -0.71 -10.46
N ARG A 7 7.23 -1.98 -10.45
CA ARG A 7 8.21 -2.47 -9.48
C ARG A 7 9.53 -1.70 -9.47
N PRO A 8 10.17 -1.42 -10.62
CA PRO A 8 11.44 -0.67 -10.56
C PRO A 8 11.29 0.70 -9.93
N PHE A 9 10.15 1.35 -10.15
CA PHE A 9 9.87 2.64 -9.56
C PHE A 9 9.64 2.52 -8.05
N MET A 10 8.86 1.54 -7.61
CA MET A 10 8.54 1.35 -6.20
C MET A 10 9.74 0.86 -5.38
N GLU A 11 10.69 0.18 -6.00
CA GLU A 11 11.92 -0.23 -5.32
C GLU A 11 12.82 0.96 -4.98
N LYS A 12 12.65 2.08 -5.68
CA LYS A 12 13.47 3.28 -5.49
C LYS A 12 12.73 4.42 -4.82
N ASN A 13 11.41 4.40 -4.83
CA ASN A 13 10.59 5.52 -4.36
C ASN A 13 9.61 5.01 -3.31
N HIS A 14 9.86 5.38 -2.06
CA HIS A 14 9.17 4.81 -0.90
C HIS A 14 8.12 5.74 -0.30
N ARG A 15 7.96 6.93 -0.86
CA ARG A 15 6.94 7.87 -0.42
C ARG A 15 5.63 7.52 -1.14
N GLY A 16 4.60 7.25 -0.38
CA GLY A 16 3.37 6.78 -1.00
C GLY A 16 2.11 7.20 -0.28
N VAL A 17 1.01 6.89 -0.94
CA VAL A 17 -0.34 7.14 -0.44
C VAL A 17 -1.14 5.85 -0.66
N ILE A 18 -1.87 5.42 0.37
CA ILE A 18 -2.76 4.27 0.26
C ILE A 18 -4.20 4.72 0.39
N THR A 19 -5.06 4.19 -0.48
CA THR A 19 -6.51 4.37 -0.41
C THR A 19 -7.15 3.05 -0.03
N THR A 20 -7.97 3.09 1.00
CA THR A 20 -8.76 1.95 1.50
C THR A 20 -10.22 2.37 1.56
N TYR A 21 -11.12 1.43 1.90
CA TYR A 21 -12.55 1.68 1.87
C TYR A 21 -13.17 1.55 3.26
N GLN A 22 -13.93 2.58 3.63
CA GLN A 22 -14.67 2.59 4.89
C GLN A 22 -15.91 1.71 4.78
N ARG A 23 -16.52 1.44 5.93
CA ARG A 23 -17.70 0.58 5.98
C ARG A 23 -18.85 1.11 5.13
N ASN A 24 -18.99 2.43 5.01
CA ASN A 24 -20.03 3.05 4.20
C ASN A 24 -19.66 3.17 2.71
N GLY A 25 -18.52 2.61 2.30
CA GLY A 25 -18.06 2.67 0.92
C GLY A 25 -17.24 3.89 0.59
N ALA A 26 -17.11 4.86 1.49
CA ALA A 26 -16.28 6.03 1.25
C ALA A 26 -14.80 5.66 1.28
N MET A 27 -14.00 6.39 0.54
CA MET A 27 -12.55 6.16 0.49
C MET A 27 -11.87 6.85 1.66
N HIS A 28 -10.83 6.19 2.16
CA HIS A 28 -9.93 6.73 3.17
C HIS A 28 -8.52 6.72 2.60
N THR A 29 -7.85 7.86 2.60
CA THR A 29 -6.54 8.02 1.99
C THR A 29 -5.54 8.48 3.05
N SER A 30 -4.37 7.85 3.11
CA SER A 30 -3.33 8.23 4.08
C SER A 30 -1.95 8.01 3.48
N ILE A 31 -0.96 8.66 4.07
CA ILE A 31 0.44 8.55 3.66
C ILE A 31 1.03 7.27 4.25
N VAL A 32 1.82 6.56 3.44
CA VAL A 32 2.52 5.34 3.87
C VAL A 32 3.93 5.33 3.30
N VAL A 33 4.80 4.53 3.91
CA VAL A 33 6.05 4.11 3.28
C VAL A 33 5.74 2.89 2.45
N CYS A 34 6.09 2.92 1.18
CA CYS A 34 5.80 1.81 0.27
C CYS A 34 7.07 1.29 -0.39
N GLY A 35 6.97 0.16 -1.05
CA GLY A 35 8.08 -0.48 -1.72
C GLY A 35 7.66 -1.78 -2.36
N ALA A 36 8.60 -2.72 -2.44
CA ALA A 36 8.36 -4.05 -2.98
C ALA A 36 8.80 -5.10 -1.97
N TYR A 37 8.03 -6.18 -1.87
CA TYR A 37 8.33 -7.28 -0.96
C TYR A 37 7.87 -8.58 -1.59
N ARG A 38 8.79 -9.53 -1.75
CA ARG A 38 8.52 -10.87 -2.29
C ARG A 38 7.76 -10.83 -3.63
N GLY A 39 8.15 -9.89 -4.51
CA GLY A 39 7.55 -9.78 -5.84
C GLY A 39 6.22 -9.06 -5.87
N ASN A 40 5.80 -8.44 -4.77
CA ASN A 40 4.54 -7.71 -4.68
C ASN A 40 4.78 -6.28 -4.20
N ALA A 41 3.83 -5.40 -4.49
CA ALA A 41 3.83 -4.09 -3.87
C ALA A 41 3.62 -4.24 -2.37
N ALA A 42 4.27 -3.38 -1.60
CA ALA A 42 4.23 -3.44 -0.15
C ALA A 42 4.07 -2.05 0.44
N PHE A 43 3.52 -1.98 1.63
CA PHE A 43 3.43 -0.75 2.41
C PHE A 43 3.59 -1.08 3.89
N VAL A 44 4.00 -0.09 4.66
CA VAL A 44 4.25 -0.27 6.10
C VAL A 44 3.15 0.42 6.89
N ILE A 45 2.59 -0.29 7.85
CA ILE A 45 1.64 0.25 8.81
C ILE A 45 2.33 0.27 10.18
N VAL A 46 2.51 1.48 10.73
CA VAL A 46 3.16 1.66 12.02
C VAL A 46 2.21 1.31 13.16
N TYR A 47 0.95 1.71 13.04
CA TYR A 47 -0.04 1.47 14.09
C TYR A 47 -1.03 0.41 13.61
N GLY A 48 -0.97 -0.76 14.24
CA GLY A 48 -1.79 -1.91 13.84
C GLY A 48 -3.29 -1.74 14.03
N ASN A 49 -3.72 -0.68 14.70
CA ASN A 49 -5.14 -0.40 14.92
C ASN A 49 -5.58 0.91 14.27
N SER A 50 -4.86 1.36 13.24
CA SER A 50 -5.21 2.55 12.49
C SER A 50 -6.48 2.32 11.66
N ALA A 51 -7.04 3.42 11.15
CA ALA A 51 -8.24 3.34 10.29
C ALA A 51 -7.98 2.49 9.05
N LYS A 52 -6.80 2.64 8.42
CA LYS A 52 -6.48 1.85 7.23
C LYS A 52 -6.36 0.36 7.55
N THR A 53 -5.84 0.01 8.72
CA THR A 53 -5.76 -1.40 9.12
C THR A 53 -7.16 -1.99 9.31
N ARG A 54 -8.02 -1.29 10.02
CA ARG A 54 -9.40 -1.74 10.22
C ARG A 54 -10.15 -1.86 8.90
N ASN A 55 -9.95 -0.91 7.99
CA ASN A 55 -10.56 -0.95 6.67
C ASN A 55 -10.10 -2.17 5.88
N LEU A 56 -8.80 -2.46 5.88
CA LEU A 56 -8.24 -3.58 5.12
C LEU A 56 -8.65 -4.95 5.69
N ARG A 57 -8.85 -5.05 7.01
CA ARG A 57 -9.35 -6.29 7.60
C ARG A 57 -10.77 -6.61 7.15
N ARG A 58 -11.57 -5.59 6.93
CA ARG A 58 -12.96 -5.75 6.49
C ARG A 58 -13.05 -5.88 4.97
N ASP A 59 -12.27 -5.09 4.25
CA ASP A 59 -12.28 -5.04 2.77
C ASP A 59 -10.84 -4.90 2.31
N PRO A 60 -10.23 -5.96 1.76
CA PRO A 60 -8.81 -5.94 1.43
C PRO A 60 -8.46 -5.13 0.18
N ARG A 61 -9.45 -4.61 -0.55
CA ARG A 61 -9.18 -3.80 -1.73
C ARG A 61 -8.45 -2.52 -1.36
N CYS A 62 -7.42 -2.19 -2.12
CA CYS A 62 -6.67 -0.97 -1.90
C CYS A 62 -5.97 -0.51 -3.16
N THR A 63 -5.56 0.74 -3.14
CA THR A 63 -4.73 1.34 -4.19
C THR A 63 -3.54 1.99 -3.50
N VAL A 64 -2.35 1.72 -4.00
CA VAL A 64 -1.12 2.34 -3.50
C VAL A 64 -0.51 3.17 -4.62
N MET A 65 -0.25 4.43 -4.33
CA MET A 65 0.45 5.33 -5.24
C MET A 65 1.82 5.65 -4.65
N ALA A 66 2.89 5.34 -5.38
CA ALA A 66 4.25 5.74 -5.04
C ALA A 66 4.59 7.00 -5.83
N VAL A 67 5.32 7.92 -5.23
CA VAL A 67 5.67 9.18 -5.86
C VAL A 67 7.15 9.47 -5.62
N ASP A 68 7.81 10.10 -6.60
CA ASP A 68 9.21 10.48 -6.46
C ASP A 68 9.37 11.70 -5.57
N ASN A 69 10.63 12.04 -5.25
CA ASN A 69 10.93 13.16 -4.35
C ASN A 69 10.59 14.52 -4.96
N ASP A 70 10.50 14.59 -6.27
CA ASP A 70 10.24 15.85 -6.99
C ASP A 70 8.76 16.05 -7.29
N TRP A 71 7.91 15.09 -6.95
CA TRP A 71 6.47 15.13 -7.18
C TRP A 71 6.11 15.16 -8.67
N ARG A 72 6.94 14.59 -9.53
CA ARG A 72 6.75 14.64 -10.98
C ARG A 72 6.36 13.30 -11.59
N THR A 73 6.78 12.21 -10.96
CA THR A 73 6.53 10.88 -11.48
C THR A 73 5.89 10.03 -10.38
N TYR A 74 4.96 9.20 -10.78
CA TYR A 74 4.27 8.34 -9.83
C TYR A 74 3.90 7.02 -10.49
N ALA A 75 3.62 6.02 -9.66
CA ALA A 75 3.08 4.73 -10.10
C ALA A 75 1.93 4.35 -9.19
N VAL A 76 0.87 3.80 -9.77
CA VAL A 76 -0.33 3.40 -9.02
C VAL A 76 -0.56 1.92 -9.23
N VAL A 77 -0.73 1.18 -8.14
CA VAL A 77 -1.01 -0.25 -8.17
C VAL A 77 -2.29 -0.50 -7.38
N GLU A 78 -3.22 -1.24 -7.97
CA GLU A 78 -4.46 -1.65 -7.33
C GLU A 78 -4.41 -3.14 -7.03
N GLY A 79 -5.05 -3.55 -5.96
CA GLY A 79 -5.13 -4.96 -5.64
C GLY A 79 -5.79 -5.22 -4.31
N GLN A 80 -5.53 -6.41 -3.78
CA GLN A 80 -6.01 -6.83 -2.48
C GLN A 80 -4.82 -6.99 -1.55
N ALA A 81 -4.93 -6.40 -0.35
CA ALA A 81 -3.84 -6.41 0.61
C ALA A 81 -3.90 -7.66 1.47
N GLN A 82 -2.73 -8.16 1.81
CA GLN A 82 -2.54 -9.15 2.86
C GLN A 82 -1.79 -8.48 4.00
N LEU A 83 -2.36 -8.49 5.19
CA LEU A 83 -1.73 -7.89 6.36
C LEU A 83 -0.81 -8.90 7.02
N LEU A 84 0.46 -8.54 7.15
CA LEU A 84 1.49 -9.41 7.74
C LEU A 84 2.02 -8.76 9.01
N ASP A 85 2.25 -9.57 10.03
CA ASP A 85 2.93 -9.14 11.25
C ASP A 85 3.97 -10.20 11.63
N TYR A 86 4.59 -10.06 12.80
CA TYR A 86 5.65 -10.98 13.21
C TYR A 86 5.16 -12.43 13.36
N ARG A 87 3.86 -12.65 13.49
CA ARG A 87 3.28 -13.98 13.70
C ARG A 87 3.03 -14.72 12.40
N ASN A 88 2.73 -14.01 11.31
CA ASN A 88 2.36 -14.62 10.04
C ASN A 88 3.27 -14.21 8.87
N THR A 89 4.33 -13.46 9.14
CA THR A 89 5.30 -13.13 8.10
C THR A 89 6.21 -14.31 7.84
N PRO A 90 6.34 -14.77 6.59
CA PRO A 90 7.26 -15.90 6.29
C PRO A 90 8.70 -15.55 6.63
N ALA A 91 9.43 -16.55 7.07
CA ALA A 91 10.85 -16.42 7.40
C ALA A 91 11.69 -16.12 6.16
#